data_6ea20d30539b87ca6fceb0de760a2938
#
_entry.id   6ea20d30539b87ca6fceb0de760a2938
#
_cell.length_a   1.000
_cell.length_b   1.000
_cell.length_c   1.000
_cell.angle_alpha   90.00
_cell.angle_beta   90.00
_cell.angle_gamma   90.00
#
_symmetry.space_group_name_H-M   'P 1'
#
loop_
_entity.id
_entity.type
_entity.pdbx_description
1 polymer ?
#
loop_
_entity_poly.entity_id
_entity_poly.type
_entity_poly.pdbx_seq_one_letter_code
_entity_poly.pdbx_strand_id
1 'polypeptide(L)'
;MKVLLYDQTNAYLTPGGKTIHALKLQQEIAKLGVDIQFARWWDKSQEDADIMHFLGYNPEIVRQVKRKGMKTFYSMIFDYESNKSELEKRKQMFKNRLFEILPSLSKSGTYWHQLPLMDKIQFMHQYDRDNAMRYFPKHIDPAKVVLIPHAYDPAEMDISGNLDINDMNFPEKYLISVANISTRKQTVKLAQYAKKAQVPVVFMGSRDINDPYFKAFEKEVDNKYVFYPGYVSKEWRDCIEANAAGYVLLSLGESGCIAVYEAAAYRMPLLLSNLPW
;
A
#
# COMPACT_ATOMS: atom_id res chain seq x y z
N MET A 1 1.80 -26.80 -8.50
CA MET A 1 2.43 -25.50 -8.83
C MET A 1 2.90 -24.90 -7.53
N LYS A 2 4.19 -24.57 -7.44
CA LYS A 2 4.83 -23.98 -6.27
C LYS A 2 5.21 -22.53 -6.57
N VAL A 3 4.75 -21.60 -5.74
CA VAL A 3 4.98 -20.16 -5.88
C VAL A 3 5.75 -19.63 -4.68
N LEU A 4 6.79 -18.88 -4.91
CA LEU A 4 7.55 -18.18 -3.87
C LEU A 4 7.25 -16.69 -3.90
N LEU A 5 6.83 -16.13 -2.77
CA LEU A 5 6.67 -14.70 -2.57
C LEU A 5 8.00 -14.09 -2.12
N TYR A 6 8.56 -13.21 -2.93
CA TYR A 6 9.75 -12.45 -2.57
C TYR A 6 9.38 -11.05 -2.10
N ASP A 7 9.60 -10.76 -0.85
CA ASP A 7 9.55 -9.42 -0.28
C ASP A 7 10.91 -9.09 0.35
N GLN A 8 11.50 -7.98 -0.05
CA GLN A 8 12.77 -7.52 0.52
C GLN A 8 12.61 -6.84 1.88
N THR A 9 11.37 -6.54 2.30
CA THR A 9 11.08 -6.00 3.63
C THR A 9 10.57 -7.13 4.54
N ASN A 10 11.07 -7.16 5.77
CA ASN A 10 10.54 -8.11 6.73
C ASN A 10 9.15 -7.67 7.18
N ALA A 11 8.15 -8.53 6.93
CA ALA A 11 6.75 -8.27 7.24
C ALA A 11 6.50 -7.92 8.72
N TYR A 12 7.26 -8.52 9.62
CA TYR A 12 7.13 -8.28 11.06
C TYR A 12 7.86 -7.02 11.55
N LEU A 13 8.89 -6.57 10.83
CA LEU A 13 9.63 -5.35 11.18
C LEU A 13 9.02 -4.08 10.60
N THR A 14 8.28 -4.21 9.51
CA THR A 14 7.67 -3.08 8.82
C THR A 14 6.18 -3.33 8.54
N PRO A 15 5.33 -3.37 9.60
CA PRO A 15 3.91 -3.60 9.42
C PRO A 15 3.28 -2.47 8.58
N GLY A 16 2.38 -2.84 7.68
CA GLY A 16 1.71 -1.88 6.80
C GLY A 16 0.87 -2.56 5.72
N GLY A 17 0.25 -1.78 4.84
CA GLY A 17 -0.63 -2.29 3.79
C GLY A 17 0.04 -3.33 2.88
N LYS A 18 1.33 -3.15 2.54
CA LYS A 18 2.08 -4.13 1.75
C LYS A 18 2.20 -5.49 2.45
N THR A 19 2.45 -5.48 3.77
CA THR A 19 2.54 -6.71 4.59
C THR A 19 1.20 -7.41 4.64
N ILE A 20 0.11 -6.68 4.90
CA ILE A 20 -1.25 -7.21 4.91
C ILE A 20 -1.56 -7.83 3.55
N HIS A 21 -1.27 -7.13 2.45
CA HIS A 21 -1.46 -7.65 1.10
C HIS A 21 -0.70 -8.95 0.86
N ALA A 22 0.58 -9.03 1.25
CA ALA A 22 1.40 -10.24 1.06
C ALA A 22 0.87 -11.44 1.82
N LEU A 23 0.47 -11.26 3.08
CA LEU A 23 -0.08 -12.32 3.92
C LEU A 23 -1.44 -12.80 3.38
N LYS A 24 -2.32 -11.88 2.98
CA LYS A 24 -3.61 -12.21 2.39
C LYS A 24 -3.45 -12.92 1.05
N LEU A 25 -2.56 -12.44 0.19
CA LEU A 25 -2.25 -13.09 -1.07
C LEU A 25 -1.82 -14.55 -0.87
N GLN A 26 -0.94 -14.80 0.12
CA GLN A 26 -0.54 -16.17 0.48
C GLN A 26 -1.74 -17.01 0.91
N GLN A 27 -2.57 -16.49 1.82
CA GLN A 27 -3.74 -17.22 2.35
C GLN A 27 -4.75 -17.56 1.26
N GLU A 28 -5.10 -16.58 0.43
CA GLU A 28 -6.17 -16.77 -0.57
C GLU A 28 -5.72 -17.66 -1.75
N ILE A 29 -4.47 -17.52 -2.19
CA ILE A 29 -3.94 -18.39 -3.24
C ILE A 29 -3.78 -19.82 -2.73
N ALA A 30 -3.41 -20.02 -1.47
CA ALA A 30 -3.33 -21.36 -0.87
C ALA A 30 -4.69 -22.08 -0.85
N LYS A 31 -5.79 -21.37 -0.64
CA LYS A 31 -7.17 -21.94 -0.72
C LYS A 31 -7.50 -22.48 -2.10
N LEU A 32 -6.83 -22.01 -3.15
CA LEU A 32 -6.98 -22.50 -4.52
C LEU A 32 -6.12 -23.74 -4.81
N GLY A 33 -5.50 -24.35 -3.80
CA GLY A 33 -4.66 -25.55 -3.94
C GLY A 33 -3.25 -25.27 -4.50
N VAL A 34 -2.78 -24.01 -4.46
CA VAL A 34 -1.44 -23.62 -4.88
C VAL A 34 -0.50 -23.65 -3.67
N ASP A 35 0.63 -24.33 -3.78
CA ASP A 35 1.70 -24.27 -2.79
C ASP A 35 2.39 -22.91 -2.88
N ILE A 36 1.99 -21.98 -2.03
CA ILE A 36 2.54 -20.62 -2.00
C ILE A 36 3.21 -20.33 -0.65
N GLN A 37 4.47 -19.91 -0.69
CA GLN A 37 5.30 -19.69 0.48
C GLN A 37 6.11 -18.40 0.34
N PHE A 38 6.48 -17.78 1.46
CA PHE A 38 7.51 -16.74 1.41
C PHE A 38 8.87 -17.34 1.05
N ALA A 39 9.62 -16.66 0.19
CA ALA A 39 10.96 -17.11 -0.21
C ALA A 39 11.91 -17.12 1.00
N ARG A 40 12.54 -18.27 1.22
CA ARG A 40 13.53 -18.51 2.26
C ARG A 40 14.81 -19.01 1.60
N TRP A 41 15.81 -18.15 1.46
CA TRP A 41 17.04 -18.45 0.75
C TRP A 41 17.87 -19.61 1.35
N TRP A 42 17.61 -20.00 2.60
CA TRP A 42 18.23 -21.13 3.28
C TRP A 42 17.45 -22.44 3.17
N ASP A 43 16.26 -22.43 2.59
CA ASP A 43 15.37 -23.58 2.52
C ASP A 43 15.48 -24.28 1.17
N LYS A 44 16.24 -25.38 1.16
CA LYS A 44 16.45 -26.18 -0.05
C LYS A 44 15.18 -26.75 -0.63
N SER A 45 14.12 -26.94 0.17
CA SER A 45 12.83 -27.44 -0.32
C SER A 45 12.15 -26.50 -1.31
N GLN A 46 12.64 -25.27 -1.45
CA GLN A 46 12.09 -24.26 -2.35
C GLN A 46 12.83 -24.18 -3.72
N GLU A 47 13.84 -25.02 -3.94
CA GLU A 47 14.67 -24.92 -5.15
C GLU A 47 13.95 -25.31 -6.45
N ASP A 48 12.85 -26.07 -6.36
CA ASP A 48 12.01 -26.58 -7.46
C ASP A 48 10.76 -25.72 -7.71
N ALA A 49 10.70 -24.49 -7.20
CA ALA A 49 9.55 -23.63 -7.39
C ALA A 49 9.34 -23.23 -8.86
N ASP A 50 8.08 -23.16 -9.26
CA ASP A 50 7.67 -22.82 -10.63
C ASP A 50 7.72 -21.33 -10.90
N ILE A 51 7.32 -20.53 -9.89
CA ILE A 51 7.15 -19.07 -10.01
C ILE A 51 7.78 -18.35 -8.83
N MET A 52 8.49 -17.27 -9.11
CA MET A 52 8.85 -16.26 -8.11
C MET A 52 7.98 -15.01 -8.30
N HIS A 53 7.16 -14.71 -7.28
CA HIS A 53 6.33 -13.52 -7.25
C HIS A 53 7.03 -12.42 -6.42
N PHE A 54 7.42 -11.36 -7.09
CA PHE A 54 8.13 -10.24 -6.48
C PHE A 54 7.15 -9.17 -5.98
N LEU A 55 7.22 -8.84 -4.68
CA LEU A 55 6.55 -7.70 -4.05
C LEU A 55 7.52 -6.53 -3.80
N GLY A 56 8.75 -6.67 -4.23
CA GLY A 56 9.81 -5.69 -4.21
C GLY A 56 10.79 -5.97 -5.33
N TYR A 57 11.73 -5.06 -5.58
CA TYR A 57 12.68 -5.25 -6.65
C TYR A 57 14.03 -5.74 -6.13
N ASN A 58 14.64 -6.68 -6.84
CA ASN A 58 16.03 -7.10 -6.66
C ASN A 58 16.53 -7.67 -7.99
N PRO A 59 17.20 -6.85 -8.82
CA PRO A 59 17.64 -7.28 -10.16
C PRO A 59 18.53 -8.51 -10.16
N GLU A 60 19.35 -8.70 -9.13
CA GLU A 60 20.22 -9.86 -9.04
C GLU A 60 19.45 -11.15 -8.78
N ILE A 61 18.51 -11.12 -7.83
CA ILE A 61 17.63 -12.27 -7.57
C ILE A 61 16.79 -12.60 -8.82
N VAL A 62 16.27 -11.59 -9.51
CA VAL A 62 15.51 -11.82 -10.77
C VAL A 62 16.36 -12.56 -11.80
N ARG A 63 17.63 -12.15 -12.00
CA ARG A 63 18.54 -12.84 -12.94
C ARG A 63 18.80 -14.28 -12.53
N GLN A 64 19.01 -14.54 -11.23
CA GLN A 64 19.23 -15.90 -10.71
C GLN A 64 18.00 -16.78 -10.92
N VAL A 65 16.81 -16.26 -10.61
CA VAL A 65 15.52 -16.95 -10.81
C VAL A 65 15.33 -17.30 -12.30
N LYS A 66 15.61 -16.36 -13.20
CA LYS A 66 15.52 -16.61 -14.66
C LYS A 66 16.54 -17.67 -15.12
N ARG A 67 17.77 -17.67 -14.61
CA ARG A 67 18.77 -18.71 -14.92
C ARG A 67 18.33 -20.11 -14.50
N LYS A 68 17.53 -20.21 -13.42
CA LYS A 68 16.92 -21.47 -12.97
C LYS A 68 15.68 -21.89 -13.79
N GLY A 69 15.24 -21.09 -14.75
CA GLY A 69 14.07 -21.39 -15.57
C GLY A 69 12.72 -21.09 -14.91
N MET A 70 12.72 -20.53 -13.69
CA MET A 70 11.47 -20.14 -13.01
C MET A 70 10.79 -18.97 -13.73
N LYS A 71 9.46 -18.94 -13.68
CA LYS A 71 8.68 -17.78 -14.13
C LYS A 71 8.74 -16.66 -13.11
N THR A 72 8.61 -15.42 -13.59
CA THR A 72 8.69 -14.23 -12.77
C THR A 72 7.42 -13.41 -12.88
N PHE A 73 6.82 -13.08 -11.74
CA PHE A 73 5.65 -12.22 -11.62
C PHE A 73 6.01 -11.05 -10.70
N TYR A 74 5.68 -9.82 -11.08
CA TYR A 74 6.01 -8.63 -10.28
C TYR A 74 4.78 -7.79 -10.02
N SER A 75 4.41 -7.61 -8.75
CA SER A 75 3.40 -6.64 -8.33
C SER A 75 4.05 -5.29 -8.12
N MET A 76 3.92 -4.41 -9.09
CA MET A 76 4.57 -3.10 -9.11
C MET A 76 3.70 -2.06 -8.40
N ILE A 77 4.17 -1.56 -7.25
CA ILE A 77 3.59 -0.44 -6.53
C ILE A 77 4.24 0.84 -7.06
N PHE A 78 3.46 1.70 -7.72
CA PHE A 78 3.97 2.88 -8.41
C PHE A 78 3.32 4.19 -7.93
N ASP A 79 2.66 4.18 -6.78
CA ASP A 79 1.89 5.28 -6.20
C ASP A 79 2.70 6.58 -6.06
N TYR A 80 3.88 6.51 -5.48
CA TYR A 80 4.72 7.68 -5.25
C TYR A 80 5.10 8.40 -6.55
N GLU A 81 5.46 7.65 -7.58
CA GLU A 81 5.84 8.21 -8.88
C GLU A 81 4.62 8.70 -9.67
N SER A 82 3.50 7.96 -9.60
CA SER A 82 2.27 8.29 -10.31
C SER A 82 1.65 9.61 -9.85
N ASN A 83 1.79 9.93 -8.58
CA ASN A 83 1.13 11.09 -7.97
C ASN A 83 2.00 12.36 -7.92
N LYS A 84 3.16 12.35 -8.55
CA LYS A 84 3.97 13.55 -8.79
C LYS A 84 3.27 14.50 -9.77
N SER A 85 3.54 15.79 -9.64
CA SER A 85 3.12 16.78 -10.63
C SER A 85 3.72 16.48 -12.01
N GLU A 86 3.09 16.95 -13.08
CA GLU A 86 3.57 16.72 -14.44
C GLU A 86 5.00 17.27 -14.67
N LEU A 87 5.34 18.38 -14.01
CA LEU A 87 6.69 18.93 -14.08
C LEU A 87 7.71 18.00 -13.41
N GLU A 88 7.38 17.46 -12.25
CA GLU A 88 8.23 16.51 -11.53
C GLU A 88 8.37 15.20 -12.29
N LYS A 89 7.29 14.71 -12.90
CA LYS A 89 7.31 13.55 -13.78
C LYS A 89 8.30 13.74 -14.93
N ARG A 90 8.21 14.89 -15.63
CA ARG A 90 9.14 15.21 -16.73
C ARG A 90 10.60 15.26 -16.27
N LYS A 91 10.87 15.90 -15.12
CA LYS A 91 12.21 15.94 -14.52
C LYS A 91 12.72 14.53 -14.20
N GLN A 92 11.87 13.70 -13.62
CA GLN A 92 12.25 12.32 -13.29
C GLN A 92 12.51 11.47 -14.53
N MET A 93 11.68 11.58 -15.57
CA MET A 93 11.90 10.89 -16.84
C MET A 93 13.22 11.30 -17.50
N PHE A 94 13.56 12.58 -17.48
CA PHE A 94 14.85 13.07 -17.98
C PHE A 94 16.01 12.47 -17.17
N LYS A 95 15.87 12.47 -15.83
CA LYS A 95 16.85 11.86 -14.93
C LYS A 95 17.01 10.35 -15.17
N ASN A 96 15.92 9.63 -15.39
CA ASN A 96 15.98 8.20 -15.72
C ASN A 96 16.72 7.94 -17.02
N ARG A 97 16.49 8.76 -18.06
CA ARG A 97 17.24 8.67 -19.34
C ARG A 97 18.73 8.93 -19.15
N LEU A 98 19.10 9.88 -18.30
CA LEU A 98 20.50 10.14 -17.98
C LEU A 98 21.14 8.94 -17.27
N PHE A 99 20.43 8.30 -16.33
CA PHE A 99 20.91 7.12 -15.63
C PHE A 99 20.99 5.86 -16.52
N GLU A 100 20.23 5.79 -17.60
CA GLU A 100 20.42 4.75 -18.62
C GLU A 100 21.76 4.88 -19.34
N ILE A 101 22.21 6.13 -19.61
CA ILE A 101 23.47 6.41 -20.27
C ILE A 101 24.64 6.33 -19.29
N LEU A 102 24.45 6.83 -18.07
CA LEU A 102 25.48 6.91 -17.02
C LEU A 102 24.96 6.27 -15.71
N PRO A 103 24.92 4.92 -15.63
CA PRO A 103 24.36 4.21 -14.46
C PRO A 103 25.07 4.53 -13.14
N SER A 104 26.36 4.89 -13.20
CA SER A 104 27.18 5.25 -12.04
C SER A 104 26.69 6.49 -11.30
N LEU A 105 25.89 7.34 -11.94
CA LEU A 105 25.28 8.52 -11.31
C LEU A 105 24.05 8.19 -10.43
N SER A 106 23.51 6.97 -10.55
CA SER A 106 22.36 6.55 -9.76
C SER A 106 22.79 5.93 -8.44
N LYS A 107 22.56 6.63 -7.32
CA LYS A 107 22.82 6.10 -5.97
C LYS A 107 21.92 4.93 -5.58
N SER A 108 20.70 4.88 -6.11
CA SER A 108 19.68 3.85 -5.82
C SER A 108 19.65 2.72 -6.86
N GLY A 109 20.57 2.74 -7.82
CA GLY A 109 20.57 1.79 -8.93
C GLY A 109 19.46 2.07 -9.94
N THR A 110 19.38 1.23 -10.94
CA THR A 110 18.42 1.31 -12.04
C THR A 110 17.44 0.13 -11.95
N TYR A 111 16.58 0.15 -10.95
CA TYR A 111 15.65 -0.96 -10.62
C TYR A 111 14.77 -1.37 -11.82
N TRP A 112 14.47 -0.45 -12.72
CA TRP A 112 13.67 -0.73 -13.92
C TRP A 112 14.35 -1.68 -14.91
N HIS A 113 15.65 -1.91 -14.81
CA HIS A 113 16.36 -2.88 -15.64
C HIS A 113 15.92 -4.33 -15.38
N GLN A 114 15.22 -4.62 -14.30
CA GLN A 114 14.59 -5.93 -14.07
C GLN A 114 13.28 -6.11 -14.85
N LEU A 115 12.58 -5.02 -15.21
CA LEU A 115 11.25 -5.08 -15.81
C LEU A 115 11.18 -5.91 -17.10
N PRO A 116 12.15 -5.82 -18.04
CA PRO A 116 12.17 -6.68 -19.24
C PRO A 116 12.28 -8.18 -18.93
N LEU A 117 12.89 -8.52 -17.77
CA LEU A 117 13.10 -9.90 -17.34
C LEU A 117 11.83 -10.54 -16.75
N MET A 118 10.83 -9.74 -16.41
CA MET A 118 9.56 -10.23 -15.87
C MET A 118 8.74 -10.91 -16.96
N ASP A 119 8.11 -12.03 -16.62
CA ASP A 119 7.14 -12.68 -17.49
C ASP A 119 5.78 -11.99 -17.41
N LYS A 120 5.40 -11.49 -16.22
CA LYS A 120 4.21 -10.64 -16.02
C LYS A 120 4.50 -9.53 -15.01
N ILE A 121 3.88 -8.37 -15.24
CA ILE A 121 3.93 -7.20 -14.35
C ILE A 121 2.50 -6.81 -14.02
N GLN A 122 2.15 -6.83 -12.75
CA GLN A 122 0.85 -6.42 -12.24
C GLN A 122 0.87 -4.97 -11.81
N PHE A 123 -0.17 -4.25 -12.18
CA PHE A 123 -0.56 -2.96 -11.59
C PHE A 123 -1.94 -3.08 -10.96
N MET A 124 -2.18 -2.31 -9.90
CA MET A 124 -3.44 -2.34 -9.17
C MET A 124 -4.51 -1.47 -9.83
N HIS A 125 -4.10 -0.43 -10.56
CA HIS A 125 -5.02 0.39 -11.36
C HIS A 125 -4.36 0.97 -12.61
N GLN A 126 -5.21 1.43 -13.50
CA GLN A 126 -4.80 1.90 -14.83
C GLN A 126 -3.86 3.09 -14.79
N TYR A 127 -4.08 4.02 -13.87
CA TYR A 127 -3.27 5.24 -13.77
C TYR A 127 -1.80 4.94 -13.45
N ASP A 128 -1.54 4.00 -12.53
CA ASP A 128 -0.18 3.55 -12.21
C ASP A 128 0.47 2.86 -13.40
N ARG A 129 -0.27 1.98 -14.10
CA ARG A 129 0.19 1.34 -15.32
C ARG A 129 0.62 2.38 -16.36
N ASP A 130 -0.23 3.35 -16.66
CA ASP A 130 0.02 4.32 -17.72
C ASP A 130 1.22 5.21 -17.38
N ASN A 131 1.35 5.62 -16.12
CA ASN A 131 2.52 6.35 -15.66
C ASN A 131 3.80 5.50 -15.72
N ALA A 132 3.77 4.25 -15.25
CA ALA A 132 4.93 3.37 -15.30
C ALA A 132 5.40 3.11 -16.74
N MET A 133 4.47 2.88 -17.66
CA MET A 133 4.78 2.72 -19.09
C MET A 133 5.36 4.00 -19.69
N ARG A 134 4.89 5.19 -19.26
CA ARG A 134 5.43 6.48 -19.65
C ARG A 134 6.86 6.72 -19.11
N TYR A 135 7.13 6.27 -17.86
CA TYR A 135 8.45 6.38 -17.25
C TYR A 135 9.48 5.42 -17.85
N PHE A 136 9.05 4.21 -18.23
CA PHE A 136 9.90 3.11 -18.65
C PHE A 136 9.47 2.49 -20.00
N PRO A 137 9.30 3.30 -21.05
CA PRO A 137 8.68 2.85 -22.31
C PRO A 137 9.47 1.74 -23.02
N LYS A 138 10.78 1.61 -22.72
CA LYS A 138 11.66 0.58 -23.29
C LYS A 138 11.77 -0.68 -22.42
N HIS A 139 11.27 -0.62 -21.19
CA HIS A 139 11.47 -1.66 -20.18
C HIS A 139 10.19 -2.42 -19.85
N ILE A 140 9.02 -1.86 -20.15
CA ILE A 140 7.73 -2.50 -19.92
C ILE A 140 7.12 -2.90 -21.27
N ASP A 141 7.02 -4.21 -21.49
CA ASP A 141 6.26 -4.76 -22.62
C ASP A 141 4.76 -4.77 -22.26
N PRO A 142 3.91 -4.07 -23.04
CA PRO A 142 2.47 -4.04 -22.79
C PRO A 142 1.82 -5.43 -22.76
N ALA A 143 2.33 -6.40 -23.52
CA ALA A 143 1.81 -7.76 -23.56
C ALA A 143 2.04 -8.55 -22.24
N LYS A 144 2.96 -8.07 -21.43
CA LYS A 144 3.28 -8.66 -20.12
C LYS A 144 2.53 -8.01 -18.96
N VAL A 145 1.82 -6.90 -19.22
CA VAL A 145 1.12 -6.15 -18.18
C VAL A 145 -0.26 -6.76 -17.91
N VAL A 146 -0.58 -6.85 -16.62
CA VAL A 146 -1.91 -7.25 -16.14
C VAL A 146 -2.43 -6.22 -15.12
N LEU A 147 -3.73 -5.95 -15.15
CA LEU A 147 -4.40 -5.13 -14.13
C LEU A 147 -5.17 -6.06 -13.21
N ILE A 148 -4.76 -6.08 -11.95
CA ILE A 148 -5.44 -6.85 -10.90
C ILE A 148 -5.61 -5.89 -9.72
N PRO A 149 -6.81 -5.36 -9.48
CA PRO A 149 -7.07 -4.41 -8.39
C PRO A 149 -6.97 -5.11 -7.02
N HIS A 150 -6.89 -4.32 -5.96
CA HIS A 150 -7.08 -4.83 -4.62
C HIS A 150 -8.48 -5.42 -4.46
N ALA A 151 -8.53 -6.49 -3.68
CA ALA A 151 -9.77 -7.05 -3.20
C ALA A 151 -9.87 -6.84 -1.68
N TYR A 152 -11.07 -6.98 -1.15
CA TYR A 152 -11.35 -7.08 0.27
C TYR A 152 -12.24 -8.28 0.53
N ASP A 153 -12.19 -8.83 1.73
CA ASP A 153 -13.06 -9.92 2.14
C ASP A 153 -14.15 -9.39 3.08
N PRO A 154 -15.43 -9.35 2.64
CA PRO A 154 -16.52 -8.91 3.49
C PRO A 154 -16.70 -9.76 4.76
N ALA A 155 -16.31 -11.02 4.73
CA ALA A 155 -16.42 -11.92 5.86
C ALA A 155 -15.47 -11.58 7.02
N GLU A 156 -14.44 -10.76 6.76
CA GLU A 156 -13.53 -10.27 7.81
C GLU A 156 -14.09 -9.10 8.62
N MET A 157 -15.24 -8.59 8.22
CA MET A 157 -15.92 -7.46 8.84
C MET A 157 -16.94 -7.93 9.88
N ASP A 158 -16.58 -8.93 10.67
CA ASP A 158 -17.43 -9.44 11.74
C ASP A 158 -17.46 -8.44 12.91
N ILE A 159 -18.60 -7.78 13.05
CA ILE A 159 -18.91 -6.79 14.08
C ILE A 159 -19.39 -7.46 15.38
N SER A 160 -19.40 -8.79 15.45
CA SER A 160 -19.93 -9.57 16.59
C SER A 160 -19.04 -9.53 17.84
N GLY A 161 -17.98 -8.72 17.85
CA GLY A 161 -17.16 -8.50 19.04
C GLY A 161 -17.95 -7.84 20.18
N ASN A 162 -17.74 -8.36 21.39
CA ASN A 162 -18.34 -7.85 22.64
C ASN A 162 -17.75 -6.48 23.07
N LEU A 163 -17.27 -5.66 22.12
CA LEU A 163 -16.68 -4.36 22.42
C LEU A 163 -17.77 -3.27 22.36
N ASP A 164 -17.85 -2.46 23.41
CA ASP A 164 -18.73 -1.30 23.43
C ASP A 164 -17.94 -0.05 22.96
N ILE A 165 -18.40 0.57 21.88
CA ILE A 165 -17.80 1.80 21.36
C ILE A 165 -17.82 2.94 22.39
N ASN A 166 -18.73 2.91 23.35
CA ASN A 166 -18.81 3.89 24.44
C ASN A 166 -17.55 3.88 25.33
N ASP A 167 -16.82 2.77 25.42
CA ASP A 167 -15.55 2.68 26.15
C ASP A 167 -14.46 3.60 25.56
N MET A 168 -14.60 3.97 24.28
CA MET A 168 -13.65 4.87 23.62
C MET A 168 -13.91 6.37 23.84
N ASN A 169 -15.05 6.73 24.48
CA ASN A 169 -15.45 8.13 24.71
C ASN A 169 -15.47 8.98 23.43
N PHE A 170 -15.84 8.40 22.30
CA PHE A 170 -16.05 9.14 21.06
C PHE A 170 -17.41 9.81 21.04
N PRO A 171 -17.62 10.90 20.29
CA PRO A 171 -18.94 11.47 20.08
C PRO A 171 -19.84 10.50 19.31
N GLU A 172 -21.17 10.63 19.47
CA GLU A 172 -22.16 9.78 18.80
C GLU A 172 -21.99 9.73 17.27
N LYS A 173 -21.55 10.84 16.66
CA LYS A 173 -21.30 10.94 15.22
C LYS A 173 -19.88 11.41 14.97
N TYR A 174 -19.12 10.60 14.24
CA TYR A 174 -17.75 10.92 13.85
C TYR A 174 -17.42 10.34 12.47
N LEU A 175 -16.45 10.94 11.81
CA LEU A 175 -15.79 10.37 10.65
C LEU A 175 -14.53 9.61 11.09
N ILE A 176 -14.07 8.70 10.26
CA ILE A 176 -12.79 8.00 10.49
C ILE A 176 -11.78 8.30 9.38
N SER A 177 -10.50 8.22 9.74
CA SER A 177 -9.37 8.25 8.82
C SER A 177 -8.37 7.17 9.23
N VAL A 178 -8.32 6.07 8.47
CA VAL A 178 -7.44 4.93 8.73
C VAL A 178 -6.20 5.07 7.86
N ALA A 179 -5.10 5.54 8.42
CA ALA A 179 -3.85 5.79 7.71
C ALA A 179 -2.69 6.03 8.67
N ASN A 180 -1.47 5.70 8.23
CA ASN A 180 -0.27 6.15 8.94
C ASN A 180 -0.23 7.69 9.02
N ILE A 181 0.17 8.23 10.16
CA ILE A 181 0.33 9.68 10.32
C ILE A 181 1.54 10.11 9.48
N SER A 182 1.27 10.79 8.36
CA SER A 182 2.32 11.19 7.41
C SER A 182 1.93 12.35 6.52
N THR A 183 2.93 13.06 6.01
CA THR A 183 2.76 14.16 5.05
C THR A 183 1.98 13.72 3.81
N ARG A 184 2.21 12.52 3.29
CA ARG A 184 1.50 11.97 2.13
C ARG A 184 0.00 11.83 2.38
N LYS A 185 -0.38 11.37 3.57
CA LYS A 185 -1.79 11.20 3.98
C LYS A 185 -2.44 12.52 4.42
N GLN A 186 -1.68 13.60 4.51
CA GLN A 186 -2.14 14.95 4.93
C GLN A 186 -2.92 14.97 6.24
N THR A 187 -2.56 14.13 7.21
CA THR A 187 -3.31 13.96 8.46
C THR A 187 -3.34 15.25 9.30
N VAL A 188 -2.27 16.06 9.34
CA VAL A 188 -2.27 17.39 10.01
C VAL A 188 -3.32 18.30 9.37
N LYS A 189 -3.34 18.38 8.05
CA LYS A 189 -4.29 19.24 7.33
C LYS A 189 -5.73 18.79 7.53
N LEU A 190 -5.96 17.48 7.52
CA LEU A 190 -7.27 16.91 7.81
C LEU A 190 -7.72 17.25 9.24
N ALA A 191 -6.83 17.12 10.24
CA ALA A 191 -7.12 17.49 11.62
C ALA A 191 -7.50 18.98 11.76
N GLN A 192 -6.79 19.87 11.08
CA GLN A 192 -7.13 21.31 11.05
C GLN A 192 -8.49 21.56 10.40
N TYR A 193 -8.82 20.83 9.33
CA TYR A 193 -10.14 20.94 8.71
C TYR A 193 -11.25 20.40 9.59
N ALA A 194 -11.02 19.29 10.32
CA ALA A 194 -11.96 18.75 11.29
C ALA A 194 -12.34 19.79 12.36
N LYS A 195 -11.34 20.46 12.94
CA LYS A 195 -11.55 21.57 13.90
C LYS A 195 -12.31 22.72 13.28
N LYS A 196 -11.89 23.18 12.10
CA LYS A 196 -12.51 24.32 11.42
C LYS A 196 -13.97 24.04 11.06
N ALA A 197 -14.26 22.82 10.62
CA ALA A 197 -15.63 22.38 10.28
C ALA A 197 -16.45 21.99 11.49
N GLN A 198 -15.83 21.85 12.67
CA GLN A 198 -16.45 21.30 13.90
C GLN A 198 -17.03 19.90 13.71
N VAL A 199 -16.35 19.08 12.91
CA VAL A 199 -16.72 17.69 12.63
C VAL A 199 -15.72 16.76 13.29
N PRO A 200 -16.13 15.88 14.20
CA PRO A 200 -15.25 14.93 14.84
C PRO A 200 -14.65 13.93 13.85
N VAL A 201 -13.33 13.72 13.92
CA VAL A 201 -12.60 12.73 13.13
C VAL A 201 -11.73 11.88 14.05
N VAL A 202 -11.90 10.56 13.96
CA VAL A 202 -11.07 9.57 14.65
C VAL A 202 -9.98 9.10 13.68
N PHE A 203 -8.73 9.35 14.04
CA PHE A 203 -7.56 8.95 13.26
C PHE A 203 -7.01 7.65 13.82
N MET A 204 -6.89 6.61 13.00
CA MET A 204 -6.31 5.32 13.37
C MET A 204 -5.13 4.97 12.47
N GLY A 205 -4.02 4.57 13.07
CA GLY A 205 -2.86 4.10 12.33
C GLY A 205 -1.54 4.31 13.05
N SER A 206 -0.48 3.79 12.45
CA SER A 206 0.86 3.86 13.02
C SER A 206 1.44 5.28 12.92
N ARG A 207 2.42 5.52 13.77
CA ARG A 207 3.16 6.77 13.84
C ARG A 207 4.66 6.51 14.02
N ASP A 208 5.48 7.43 13.59
CA ASP A 208 6.86 7.56 14.03
C ASP A 208 6.92 8.71 15.04
N ILE A 209 7.22 8.38 16.30
CA ILE A 209 7.28 9.37 17.39
C ILE A 209 8.42 10.38 17.21
N ASN A 210 9.42 10.07 16.38
CA ASN A 210 10.54 10.94 16.08
C ASN A 210 10.28 11.84 14.86
N ASP A 211 9.21 11.57 14.09
CA ASP A 211 8.85 12.36 12.92
C ASP A 211 8.34 13.75 13.36
N PRO A 212 8.95 14.86 12.92
CA PRO A 212 8.43 16.21 13.14
C PRO A 212 6.97 16.38 12.67
N TYR A 213 6.56 15.65 11.64
CA TYR A 213 5.19 15.68 11.15
C TYR A 213 4.20 15.09 12.15
N PHE A 214 4.57 13.98 12.81
CA PHE A 214 3.76 13.44 13.90
C PHE A 214 3.63 14.42 15.06
N LYS A 215 4.73 15.09 15.48
CA LYS A 215 4.67 16.12 16.53
C LYS A 215 3.75 17.29 16.15
N ALA A 216 3.66 17.64 14.87
CA ALA A 216 2.71 18.65 14.40
C ALA A 216 1.27 18.12 14.44
N PHE A 217 1.03 16.86 14.10
CA PHE A 217 -0.28 16.24 14.20
C PHE A 217 -0.75 16.10 15.66
N GLU A 218 0.13 15.70 16.56
CA GLU A 218 -0.17 15.53 18.00
C GLU A 218 -0.69 16.81 18.64
N LYS A 219 -0.21 17.97 18.23
CA LYS A 219 -0.71 19.30 18.67
C LYS A 219 -2.15 19.58 18.22
N GLU A 220 -2.60 18.90 17.18
CA GLU A 220 -3.97 19.04 16.70
C GLU A 220 -4.96 18.13 17.43
N VAL A 221 -4.51 17.10 18.15
CA VAL A 221 -5.35 16.19 18.93
C VAL A 221 -5.93 16.96 20.13
N ASP A 222 -7.26 17.10 20.19
CA ASP A 222 -7.96 17.87 21.21
C ASP A 222 -9.05 17.08 21.96
N ASN A 223 -9.27 15.81 21.54
CA ASN A 223 -10.31 14.94 22.08
C ASN A 223 -11.73 15.57 22.04
N LYS A 224 -11.93 16.48 21.10
CA LYS A 224 -13.23 17.10 20.80
C LYS A 224 -13.60 16.97 19.34
N TYR A 225 -12.70 17.33 18.44
CA TYR A 225 -12.84 17.20 16.99
C TYR A 225 -11.76 16.32 16.38
N VAL A 226 -10.66 16.11 17.07
CA VAL A 226 -9.53 15.29 16.60
C VAL A 226 -9.20 14.27 17.67
N PHE A 227 -9.50 13.01 17.38
CA PHE A 227 -9.26 11.86 18.24
C PHE A 227 -8.17 10.99 17.63
N TYR A 228 -7.25 10.49 18.46
CA TYR A 228 -6.19 9.62 18.02
C TYR A 228 -5.92 8.50 19.04
N PRO A 229 -6.62 7.37 18.97
CA PRO A 229 -6.34 6.21 19.82
C PRO A 229 -5.02 5.49 19.46
N GLY A 230 -4.34 5.92 18.37
CA GLY A 230 -3.12 5.30 17.92
C GLY A 230 -3.35 4.06 17.04
N TYR A 231 -2.48 3.08 17.19
CA TYR A 231 -2.68 1.75 16.59
C TYR A 231 -3.57 0.93 17.53
N VAL A 232 -4.73 0.56 17.06
CA VAL A 232 -5.70 -0.27 17.79
C VAL A 232 -5.71 -1.70 17.26
N SER A 233 -6.20 -2.66 18.05
CA SER A 233 -6.39 -4.05 17.60
C SER A 233 -7.40 -4.12 16.45
N LYS A 234 -7.42 -5.24 15.73
CA LYS A 234 -8.37 -5.43 14.62
C LYS A 234 -9.81 -5.32 15.12
N GLU A 235 -10.13 -5.91 16.26
CA GLU A 235 -11.46 -5.92 16.86
C GLU A 235 -11.92 -4.49 17.19
N TRP A 236 -11.06 -3.68 17.81
CA TRP A 236 -11.36 -2.27 18.07
C TRP A 236 -11.49 -1.46 16.79
N ARG A 237 -10.63 -1.71 15.81
CA ARG A 237 -10.73 -1.04 14.51
C ARG A 237 -12.07 -1.34 13.85
N ASP A 238 -12.46 -2.61 13.78
CA ASP A 238 -13.72 -3.03 13.17
C ASP A 238 -14.92 -2.44 13.93
N CYS A 239 -14.87 -2.38 15.27
CA CYS A 239 -15.90 -1.72 16.10
C CYS A 239 -16.01 -0.21 15.80
N ILE A 240 -14.87 0.50 15.73
CA ILE A 240 -14.84 1.94 15.44
C ILE A 240 -15.34 2.21 14.01
N GLU A 241 -14.94 1.40 13.04
CA GLU A 241 -15.37 1.50 11.64
C GLU A 241 -16.86 1.27 11.49
N ALA A 242 -17.40 0.24 12.15
CA ALA A 242 -18.83 -0.08 12.09
C ALA A 242 -19.75 1.02 12.64
N ASN A 243 -19.28 1.82 13.60
CA ASN A 243 -20.03 2.90 14.22
C ASN A 243 -19.76 4.28 13.60
N ALA A 244 -18.88 4.38 12.61
CA ALA A 244 -18.54 5.64 11.98
C ALA A 244 -19.62 6.12 11.00
N ALA A 245 -19.83 7.44 10.96
CA ALA A 245 -20.76 8.07 10.02
C ALA A 245 -20.18 8.16 8.58
N GLY A 246 -18.90 7.98 8.41
CA GLY A 246 -18.21 8.01 7.10
C GLY A 246 -16.69 7.98 7.22
N TYR A 247 -16.06 7.81 6.09
CA TYR A 247 -14.59 7.74 5.95
C TYR A 247 -14.04 8.96 5.22
N VAL A 248 -12.91 9.48 5.70
CA VAL A 248 -12.25 10.63 5.07
C VAL A 248 -10.75 10.40 4.90
N LEU A 249 -10.24 10.66 3.69
CA LEU A 249 -8.81 10.56 3.39
C LEU A 249 -8.39 11.65 2.39
N LEU A 250 -7.46 12.52 2.80
CA LEU A 250 -6.89 13.58 1.98
C LEU A 250 -5.51 13.19 1.38
N SER A 251 -5.28 11.91 1.14
CA SER A 251 -3.99 11.44 0.61
C SER A 251 -3.62 12.12 -0.70
N LEU A 252 -2.34 12.46 -0.86
CA LEU A 252 -1.78 12.99 -2.10
C LEU A 252 -1.55 11.92 -3.16
N GLY A 253 -1.59 10.65 -2.79
CA GLY A 253 -1.39 9.55 -3.72
C GLY A 253 -1.52 8.18 -3.09
N GLU A 254 -2.13 7.27 -3.80
CA GLU A 254 -2.33 5.87 -3.45
C GLU A 254 -2.19 4.98 -4.70
N SER A 255 -1.72 3.75 -4.51
CA SER A 255 -1.77 2.71 -5.56
C SER A 255 -2.96 1.77 -5.43
N GLY A 256 -3.64 1.82 -4.32
CA GLY A 256 -4.77 0.99 -3.96
C GLY A 256 -4.89 1.06 -2.44
N CYS A 257 -5.71 1.97 -1.96
CA CYS A 257 -5.87 2.20 -0.54
C CYS A 257 -6.80 1.13 0.05
N ILE A 258 -6.25 0.08 0.66
CA ILE A 258 -7.01 -1.02 1.28
C ILE A 258 -8.08 -0.45 2.22
N ALA A 259 -7.73 0.53 3.04
CA ALA A 259 -8.67 1.16 3.98
C ALA A 259 -9.89 1.82 3.31
N VAL A 260 -9.78 2.26 2.06
CA VAL A 260 -10.93 2.77 1.30
C VAL A 260 -11.86 1.63 0.89
N TYR A 261 -11.29 0.48 0.49
CA TYR A 261 -12.09 -0.71 0.18
C TYR A 261 -12.77 -1.27 1.44
N GLU A 262 -12.05 -1.29 2.57
CA GLU A 262 -12.62 -1.67 3.87
C GLU A 262 -13.80 -0.75 4.24
N ALA A 263 -13.62 0.57 4.19
CA ALA A 263 -14.69 1.53 4.45
C ALA A 263 -15.89 1.38 3.49
N ALA A 264 -15.63 1.12 2.21
CA ALA A 264 -16.68 0.85 1.22
C ALA A 264 -17.46 -0.42 1.54
N ALA A 265 -16.80 -1.44 2.09
CA ALA A 265 -17.45 -2.67 2.54
C ALA A 265 -18.42 -2.44 3.70
N TYR A 266 -18.10 -1.52 4.61
CA TYR A 266 -19.03 -1.03 5.64
C TYR A 266 -20.14 -0.11 5.08
N ARG A 267 -20.17 0.10 3.76
CA ARG A 267 -21.13 1.00 3.07
C ARG A 267 -21.06 2.44 3.59
N MET A 268 -19.91 2.86 4.08
CA MET A 268 -19.70 4.21 4.56
C MET A 268 -19.67 5.21 3.41
N PRO A 269 -20.24 6.42 3.59
CA PRO A 269 -19.93 7.55 2.73
C PRO A 269 -18.43 7.84 2.71
N LEU A 270 -17.84 8.06 1.52
CA LEU A 270 -16.42 8.28 1.34
C LEU A 270 -16.15 9.73 0.92
N LEU A 271 -15.29 10.43 1.65
CA LEU A 271 -14.75 11.74 1.30
C LEU A 271 -13.25 11.59 0.98
N LEU A 272 -12.92 11.61 -0.29
CA LEU A 272 -11.57 11.34 -0.78
C LEU A 272 -11.00 12.55 -1.54
N SER A 273 -9.67 12.63 -1.64
CA SER A 273 -9.02 13.58 -2.56
C SER A 273 -9.46 13.33 -3.99
N ASN A 274 -9.78 14.39 -4.73
CA ASN A 274 -10.08 14.29 -6.16
C ASN A 274 -8.78 14.15 -6.96
N LEU A 275 -8.16 13.00 -6.88
CA LEU A 275 -6.92 12.62 -7.55
C LEU A 275 -7.14 11.32 -8.34
N PRO A 276 -6.31 11.02 -9.35
CA PRO A 276 -6.55 9.88 -10.26
C PRO A 276 -6.16 8.50 -9.68
N TRP A 277 -6.03 8.37 -8.38
CA TRP A 277 -5.75 7.11 -7.69
C TRP A 277 -7.03 6.43 -7.20
#